data_7c532293cdbd6f7943696514918aaae0
#
_entry.id   7c532293cdbd6f7943696514918aaae0
#
_cell.length_a   1.000
_cell.length_b   1.000
_cell.length_c   1.000
_cell.angle_alpha   90.00
_cell.angle_beta   90.00
_cell.angle_gamma   90.00
#
_symmetry.space_group_name_H-M   'P 1'
#
loop_
_entity.id
_entity.type
_entity.pdbx_description
1 polymer ?
#
loop_
_entity_poly.entity_id
_entity_poly.type
_entity_poly.pdbx_seq_one_letter_code
_entity_poly.pdbx_strand_id
1 'polypeptide(L)'
;MEIIIGLIIIAIGSFCQSSSYVPIKKVKEWSWESFWLLQGVFAWLVFPLLGALLGIPQGSSLFDLWGTGGAPMSIFYGILWGVGGLTFGLSMRYLGVALGQSIALGTCAGFGTLFPAIFAGTNLGEGNGLILLLGVCITLSGIAIIGYAGSLRAKNMSEEEKRAAVKDFALTKGLLVALLAGVMSACFALGLDAGTPIKEAALAGGVEGLYAGLPVIFLVTLGGFLTNAVYCLQQNIANKTMSDYAKSNVWGNNLIFCALAGVLWYMQFFGLEMGKSFLTGSPVLLAFSWCILMALNVTFSNVWGILLKEWKGVSTRTITVLITGLVVLIFSLVFPNLF
;
A
#
# COMPACT_ATOMS: atom_id res chain seq x y z
N MET A 1 -0.50 25.06 10.06
CA MET A 1 -0.77 25.05 8.59
C MET A 1 0.00 23.94 7.89
N GLU A 2 1.26 23.73 8.19
CA GLU A 2 2.11 22.69 7.60
C GLU A 2 1.53 21.27 7.74
N ILE A 3 1.09 20.88 8.93
CA ILE A 3 0.45 19.57 9.18
C ILE A 3 -0.70 19.31 8.22
N ILE A 4 -1.57 20.29 7.99
CA ILE A 4 -2.72 20.15 7.07
C ILE A 4 -2.23 19.92 5.64
N ILE A 5 -1.19 20.64 5.21
CA ILE A 5 -0.57 20.45 3.89
C ILE A 5 -0.02 19.01 3.77
N GLY A 6 0.72 18.55 4.77
CA GLY A 6 1.23 17.18 4.80
C GLY A 6 0.14 16.12 4.67
N LEU A 7 -0.94 16.26 5.44
CA LEU A 7 -2.08 15.35 5.39
C LEU A 7 -2.79 15.37 4.02
N ILE A 8 -2.95 16.57 3.41
CA ILE A 8 -3.53 16.70 2.06
C ILE A 8 -2.65 16.01 1.01
N ILE A 9 -1.32 16.18 1.08
CA ILE A 9 -0.39 15.52 0.14
C ILE A 9 -0.49 14.00 0.26
N ILE A 10 -0.51 13.45 1.48
CA ILE A 10 -0.70 12.01 1.71
C ILE A 10 -2.07 11.57 1.16
N ALA A 11 -3.13 12.37 1.36
CA ALA A 11 -4.46 12.05 0.86
C ALA A 11 -4.52 12.02 -0.68
N ILE A 12 -3.86 12.96 -1.36
CA ILE A 12 -3.76 12.98 -2.83
C ILE A 12 -3.03 11.71 -3.31
N GLY A 13 -1.90 11.35 -2.70
CA GLY A 13 -1.17 10.12 -3.01
C GLY A 13 -2.02 8.86 -2.83
N SER A 14 -2.77 8.78 -1.72
CA SER A 14 -3.69 7.68 -1.43
C SER A 14 -4.85 7.60 -2.42
N PHE A 15 -5.41 8.75 -2.83
CA PHE A 15 -6.44 8.81 -3.87
C PHE A 15 -5.91 8.32 -5.21
N CYS A 16 -4.70 8.72 -5.61
CA CYS A 16 -4.04 8.21 -6.81
C CYS A 16 -3.89 6.69 -6.76
N GLN A 17 -3.37 6.14 -5.65
CA GLN A 17 -3.23 4.69 -5.48
C GLN A 17 -4.56 3.96 -5.62
N SER A 18 -5.60 4.42 -4.94
CA SER A 18 -6.93 3.82 -5.02
C SER A 18 -7.52 3.89 -6.43
N SER A 19 -7.11 4.90 -7.21
CA SER A 19 -7.52 5.08 -8.62
C SER A 19 -6.76 4.16 -9.59
N SER A 20 -5.63 3.57 -9.18
CA SER A 20 -4.79 2.75 -10.06
C SER A 20 -5.49 1.53 -10.65
N TYR A 21 -6.52 1.01 -9.97
CA TYR A 21 -7.32 -0.12 -10.45
C TYR A 21 -8.26 0.24 -11.62
N VAL A 22 -8.55 1.52 -11.83
CA VAL A 22 -9.44 1.96 -12.93
C VAL A 22 -8.79 1.73 -14.30
N PRO A 23 -7.55 2.19 -14.57
CA PRO A 23 -6.88 1.92 -15.84
C PRO A 23 -6.61 0.43 -16.07
N ILE A 24 -6.35 -0.38 -15.03
CA ILE A 24 -6.15 -1.82 -15.17
C ILE A 24 -7.35 -2.50 -15.85
N LYS A 25 -8.58 -2.05 -15.59
CA LYS A 25 -9.80 -2.57 -16.25
C LYS A 25 -9.83 -2.32 -17.77
N LYS A 26 -8.93 -1.52 -18.30
CA LYS A 26 -8.79 -1.22 -19.74
C LYS A 26 -7.71 -2.05 -20.44
N VAL A 27 -6.95 -2.84 -19.71
CA VAL A 27 -6.00 -3.83 -20.28
C VAL A 27 -6.79 -4.90 -21.00
N LYS A 28 -6.33 -5.29 -22.20
CA LYS A 28 -7.04 -6.19 -23.11
C LYS A 28 -6.21 -7.45 -23.39
N GLU A 29 -6.88 -8.58 -23.49
CA GLU A 29 -6.34 -9.84 -24.02
C GLU A 29 -5.06 -10.37 -23.36
N TRP A 30 -4.63 -9.77 -22.27
CA TRP A 30 -3.48 -10.23 -21.49
C TRP A 30 -3.94 -10.97 -20.24
N SER A 31 -3.22 -12.01 -19.88
CA SER A 31 -3.37 -12.70 -18.60
C SER A 31 -2.99 -11.77 -17.44
N TRP A 32 -3.43 -12.16 -16.23
CA TRP A 32 -3.15 -11.39 -15.04
C TRP A 32 -1.63 -11.21 -14.81
N GLU A 33 -0.86 -12.27 -14.92
CA GLU A 33 0.58 -12.26 -14.72
C GLU A 33 1.31 -11.36 -15.72
N SER A 34 0.80 -11.27 -16.97
CA SER A 34 1.41 -10.48 -18.02
C SER A 34 1.24 -8.97 -17.76
N PHE A 35 0.01 -8.53 -17.45
CA PHE A 35 -0.20 -7.11 -17.16
C PHE A 35 0.36 -6.71 -15.79
N TRP A 36 0.32 -7.60 -14.78
CA TRP A 36 0.85 -7.32 -13.45
C TRP A 36 2.36 -7.09 -13.48
N LEU A 37 3.09 -7.90 -14.29
CA LEU A 37 4.52 -7.71 -14.48
C LEU A 37 4.82 -6.37 -15.16
N LEU A 38 4.13 -6.02 -16.25
CA LEU A 38 4.37 -4.76 -16.95
C LEU A 38 3.98 -3.54 -16.09
N GLN A 39 2.85 -3.60 -15.40
CA GLN A 39 2.48 -2.57 -14.44
C GLN A 39 3.54 -2.44 -13.34
N GLY A 40 4.05 -3.58 -12.83
CA GLY A 40 5.11 -3.62 -11.83
C GLY A 40 6.41 -2.96 -12.28
N VAL A 41 6.77 -3.11 -13.55
CA VAL A 41 7.92 -2.37 -14.14
C VAL A 41 7.74 -0.86 -13.96
N PHE A 42 6.55 -0.34 -14.21
CA PHE A 42 6.27 1.09 -14.03
C PHE A 42 6.14 1.47 -12.55
N ALA A 43 5.35 0.72 -11.79
CA ALA A 43 5.02 1.05 -10.39
C ALA A 43 6.21 0.92 -9.45
N TRP A 44 7.11 -0.04 -9.70
CA TRP A 44 8.15 -0.46 -8.75
C TRP A 44 9.58 -0.23 -9.23
N LEU A 45 9.79 0.05 -10.54
CA LEU A 45 11.10 0.39 -11.09
C LEU A 45 11.11 1.79 -11.70
N VAL A 46 10.34 2.02 -12.78
CA VAL A 46 10.48 3.23 -13.61
C VAL A 46 10.14 4.49 -12.80
N PHE A 47 8.93 4.58 -12.26
CA PHE A 47 8.53 5.79 -11.52
C PHE A 47 9.26 5.96 -10.19
N PRO A 48 9.52 4.92 -9.38
CA PRO A 48 10.37 5.07 -8.19
C PRO A 48 11.80 5.49 -8.52
N LEU A 49 12.39 4.99 -9.62
CA LEU A 49 13.71 5.43 -10.07
C LEU A 49 13.71 6.92 -10.45
N LEU A 50 12.71 7.36 -11.25
CA LEU A 50 12.57 8.78 -11.59
C LEU A 50 12.39 9.65 -10.34
N GLY A 51 11.62 9.18 -9.36
CA GLY A 51 11.52 9.85 -8.05
C GLY A 51 12.85 9.87 -7.31
N ALA A 52 13.57 8.77 -7.27
CA ALA A 52 14.87 8.67 -6.59
C ALA A 52 15.90 9.66 -7.14
N LEU A 53 15.85 9.97 -8.44
CA LEU A 53 16.74 10.97 -9.05
C LEU A 53 16.57 12.38 -8.46
N LEU A 54 15.37 12.71 -7.94
CA LEU A 54 15.12 13.98 -7.25
C LEU A 54 15.79 14.04 -5.86
N GLY A 55 16.10 12.90 -5.28
CA GLY A 55 16.74 12.76 -3.97
C GLY A 55 18.26 12.67 -4.01
N ILE A 56 18.91 12.97 -5.15
CA ILE A 56 20.36 12.90 -5.29
C ILE A 56 20.98 14.29 -5.03
N PRO A 57 21.95 14.41 -4.10
CA PRO A 57 22.74 15.62 -3.93
C PRO A 57 23.52 15.99 -5.20
N GLN A 58 23.74 17.29 -5.40
CA GLN A 58 24.56 17.76 -6.54
C GLN A 58 25.97 17.17 -6.49
N GLY A 59 26.42 16.61 -7.61
CA GLY A 59 27.74 16.00 -7.72
C GLY A 59 27.87 14.58 -7.17
N SER A 60 26.76 14.00 -6.65
CA SER A 60 26.68 12.62 -6.16
C SER A 60 25.92 11.72 -7.12
N SER A 61 25.96 10.43 -6.87
CA SER A 61 25.17 9.41 -7.56
C SER A 61 24.25 8.65 -6.59
N LEU A 62 23.29 7.89 -7.11
CA LEU A 62 22.49 6.98 -6.29
C LEU A 62 23.36 5.94 -5.58
N PHE A 63 24.44 5.48 -6.23
CA PHE A 63 25.35 4.48 -5.63
C PHE A 63 26.10 5.05 -4.43
N ASP A 64 26.50 6.33 -4.46
CA ASP A 64 27.14 7.00 -3.33
C ASP A 64 26.19 7.05 -2.13
N LEU A 65 24.94 7.42 -2.37
CA LEU A 65 23.91 7.42 -1.33
C LEU A 65 23.69 6.00 -0.76
N TRP A 66 23.54 4.99 -1.60
CA TRP A 66 23.32 3.63 -1.15
C TRP A 66 24.52 3.03 -0.42
N GLY A 67 25.72 3.54 -0.69
CA GLY A 67 26.95 3.20 0.03
C GLY A 67 26.98 3.69 1.49
N THR A 68 26.10 4.62 1.89
CA THR A 68 26.07 5.16 3.28
C THR A 68 25.51 4.17 4.28
N GLY A 69 24.83 3.12 3.85
CA GLY A 69 24.27 2.05 4.67
C GLY A 69 22.76 1.87 4.48
N GLY A 70 22.24 0.75 4.97
CA GLY A 70 20.81 0.43 4.95
C GLY A 70 20.26 -0.12 3.62
N ALA A 71 20.92 0.10 2.48
CA ALA A 71 20.43 -0.33 1.17
C ALA A 71 20.12 -1.84 1.08
N PRO A 72 20.97 -2.78 1.52
CA PRO A 72 20.68 -4.21 1.48
C PRO A 72 19.45 -4.57 2.33
N MET A 73 19.28 -3.94 3.49
CA MET A 73 18.13 -4.20 4.36
C MET A 73 16.84 -3.62 3.80
N SER A 74 16.88 -2.43 3.15
CA SER A 74 15.73 -1.86 2.45
C SER A 74 15.27 -2.78 1.32
N ILE A 75 16.19 -3.34 0.52
CA ILE A 75 15.87 -4.32 -0.52
C ILE A 75 15.31 -5.61 0.09
N PHE A 76 15.92 -6.12 1.16
CA PHE A 76 15.47 -7.33 1.85
C PHE A 76 14.02 -7.19 2.37
N TYR A 77 13.71 -6.10 3.07
CA TYR A 77 12.34 -5.82 3.50
C TYR A 77 11.40 -5.61 2.31
N GLY A 78 11.89 -5.06 1.21
CA GLY A 78 11.17 -4.97 -0.05
C GLY A 78 10.81 -6.35 -0.62
N ILE A 79 11.72 -7.33 -0.59
CA ILE A 79 11.47 -8.72 -0.99
C ILE A 79 10.35 -9.33 -0.12
N LEU A 80 10.41 -9.14 1.19
CA LEU A 80 9.37 -9.61 2.12
C LEU A 80 8.02 -8.94 1.84
N TRP A 81 8.03 -7.62 1.59
CA TRP A 81 6.83 -6.90 1.17
C TRP A 81 6.23 -7.47 -0.13
N GLY A 82 7.07 -7.84 -1.10
CA GLY A 82 6.64 -8.48 -2.34
C GLY A 82 5.90 -9.81 -2.09
N VAL A 83 6.37 -10.63 -1.13
CA VAL A 83 5.66 -11.83 -0.66
C VAL A 83 4.30 -11.45 -0.06
N GLY A 84 4.24 -10.36 0.71
CA GLY A 84 3.00 -9.82 1.26
C GLY A 84 1.97 -9.52 0.18
N GLY A 85 2.36 -8.87 -0.90
CA GLY A 85 1.49 -8.56 -2.04
C GLY A 85 0.92 -9.81 -2.72
N LEU A 86 1.74 -10.85 -2.90
CA LEU A 86 1.30 -12.11 -3.50
C LEU A 86 0.35 -12.90 -2.57
N THR A 87 0.65 -12.96 -1.28
CA THR A 87 -0.18 -13.67 -0.29
C THR A 87 -1.48 -12.92 0.02
N PHE A 88 -1.53 -11.60 -0.20
CA PHE A 88 -2.73 -10.80 -0.09
C PHE A 88 -3.85 -11.31 -1.01
N GLY A 89 -3.55 -11.57 -2.28
CA GLY A 89 -4.49 -12.16 -3.22
C GLY A 89 -5.00 -13.56 -2.78
N LEU A 90 -4.10 -14.35 -2.19
CA LEU A 90 -4.44 -15.67 -1.64
C LEU A 90 -5.39 -15.59 -0.44
N SER A 91 -5.22 -14.60 0.43
CA SER A 91 -6.10 -14.37 1.58
C SER A 91 -7.55 -14.11 1.15
N MET A 92 -7.72 -13.31 0.09
CA MET A 92 -9.04 -13.04 -0.48
C MET A 92 -9.67 -14.29 -1.12
N ARG A 93 -8.85 -15.17 -1.71
CA ARG A 93 -9.31 -16.43 -2.27
C ARG A 93 -9.88 -17.38 -1.21
N TYR A 94 -9.27 -17.39 0.00
CA TYR A 94 -9.71 -18.26 1.10
C TYR A 94 -10.80 -17.66 1.97
N LEU A 95 -10.80 -16.35 2.22
CA LEU A 95 -11.70 -15.68 3.15
C LEU A 95 -12.79 -14.85 2.47
N GLY A 96 -12.70 -14.66 1.15
CA GLY A 96 -13.44 -13.63 0.43
C GLY A 96 -12.78 -12.27 0.55
N VAL A 97 -13.13 -11.39 -0.38
CA VAL A 97 -12.50 -10.07 -0.54
C VAL A 97 -12.58 -9.24 0.75
N ALA A 98 -13.79 -9.13 1.32
CA ALA A 98 -14.02 -8.27 2.48
C ALA A 98 -13.20 -8.66 3.71
N LEU A 99 -13.26 -9.93 4.10
CA LEU A 99 -12.59 -10.40 5.32
C LEU A 99 -11.07 -10.51 5.12
N GLY A 100 -10.63 -11.09 3.99
CA GLY A 100 -9.21 -11.22 3.68
C GLY A 100 -8.51 -9.87 3.58
N GLN A 101 -9.11 -8.91 2.88
CA GLN A 101 -8.59 -7.56 2.75
C GLN A 101 -8.53 -6.83 4.09
N SER A 102 -9.60 -6.88 4.91
CA SER A 102 -9.63 -6.18 6.19
C SER A 102 -8.58 -6.70 7.17
N ILE A 103 -8.39 -8.02 7.25
CA ILE A 103 -7.37 -8.60 8.12
C ILE A 103 -5.97 -8.23 7.63
N ALA A 104 -5.70 -8.38 6.33
CA ALA A 104 -4.37 -8.10 5.78
C ALA A 104 -4.02 -6.60 5.87
N LEU A 105 -4.93 -5.69 5.49
CA LEU A 105 -4.68 -4.24 5.57
C LEU A 105 -4.63 -3.75 7.02
N GLY A 106 -5.50 -4.26 7.90
CA GLY A 106 -5.45 -3.95 9.32
C GLY A 106 -4.11 -4.38 9.94
N THR A 107 -3.70 -5.62 9.68
CA THR A 107 -2.40 -6.13 10.13
C THR A 107 -1.25 -5.26 9.57
N CYS A 108 -1.28 -4.92 8.28
CA CYS A 108 -0.28 -4.04 7.65
C CYS A 108 -0.23 -2.65 8.31
N ALA A 109 -1.38 -2.04 8.56
CA ALA A 109 -1.46 -0.73 9.21
C ALA A 109 -0.90 -0.77 10.64
N GLY A 110 -1.32 -1.75 11.43
CA GLY A 110 -0.90 -1.91 12.82
C GLY A 110 0.59 -2.21 12.93
N PHE A 111 1.07 -3.25 12.28
CA PHE A 111 2.48 -3.67 12.35
C PHE A 111 3.42 -2.65 11.72
N GLY A 112 3.06 -2.06 10.56
CA GLY A 112 3.89 -1.07 9.88
C GLY A 112 3.99 0.27 10.61
N THR A 113 3.08 0.55 11.57
CA THR A 113 3.15 1.73 12.43
C THR A 113 3.83 1.42 13.76
N LEU A 114 3.46 0.30 14.41
CA LEU A 114 3.93 0.00 15.76
C LEU A 114 5.34 -0.59 15.79
N PHE A 115 5.75 -1.41 14.82
CA PHE A 115 7.08 -2.03 14.83
C PHE A 115 8.21 -1.01 14.73
N PRO A 116 8.22 -0.05 13.78
CA PRO A 116 9.24 1.00 13.76
C PRO A 116 9.29 1.79 15.08
N ALA A 117 8.12 2.13 15.66
CA ALA A 117 8.05 2.84 16.93
C ALA A 117 8.64 2.02 18.10
N ILE A 118 8.32 0.72 18.18
CA ILE A 118 8.87 -0.18 19.20
C ILE A 118 10.38 -0.34 19.04
N PHE A 119 10.88 -0.52 17.81
CA PHE A 119 12.32 -0.65 17.55
C PHE A 119 13.08 0.64 17.85
N ALA A 120 12.43 1.80 17.69
CA ALA A 120 12.95 3.09 18.11
C ALA A 120 12.88 3.31 19.65
N GLY A 121 12.38 2.33 20.43
CA GLY A 121 12.29 2.42 21.89
C GLY A 121 11.11 3.24 22.41
N THR A 122 10.09 3.52 21.58
CA THR A 122 8.90 4.27 22.01
C THR A 122 8.10 3.49 23.05
N ASN A 123 7.87 4.10 24.22
CA ASN A 123 7.00 3.53 25.25
C ASN A 123 5.52 3.71 24.83
N LEU A 124 4.88 2.61 24.46
CA LEU A 124 3.47 2.61 24.04
C LEU A 124 2.47 2.76 25.20
N GLY A 125 2.93 2.74 26.44
CA GLY A 125 2.05 2.84 27.62
C GLY A 125 1.77 4.28 28.06
N GLU A 126 2.48 5.28 27.56
CA GLU A 126 2.38 6.68 28.01
C GLU A 126 2.72 7.70 26.93
N GLY A 127 2.32 8.94 27.16
CA GLY A 127 2.65 10.08 26.30
C GLY A 127 2.32 9.83 24.83
N ASN A 128 3.23 10.23 23.95
CA ASN A 128 3.08 10.12 22.49
C ASN A 128 2.90 8.65 22.02
N GLY A 129 3.51 7.69 22.73
CA GLY A 129 3.36 6.27 22.38
C GLY A 129 1.96 5.75 22.66
N LEU A 130 1.32 6.18 23.74
CA LEU A 130 -0.07 5.83 24.04
C LEU A 130 -1.03 6.43 22.99
N ILE A 131 -0.80 7.69 22.60
CA ILE A 131 -1.61 8.33 21.54
C ILE A 131 -1.46 7.56 20.21
N LEU A 132 -0.23 7.16 19.88
CA LEU A 132 0.05 6.34 18.69
C LEU A 132 -0.70 5.01 18.75
N LEU A 133 -0.62 4.30 19.87
CA LEU A 133 -1.32 3.01 20.06
C LEU A 133 -2.83 3.16 19.93
N LEU A 134 -3.42 4.16 20.60
CA LEU A 134 -4.84 4.43 20.52
C LEU A 134 -5.29 4.80 19.10
N GLY A 135 -4.52 5.63 18.38
CA GLY A 135 -4.76 5.96 16.99
C GLY A 135 -4.78 4.73 16.08
N VAL A 136 -3.83 3.81 16.27
CA VAL A 136 -3.80 2.52 15.56
C VAL A 136 -5.04 1.69 15.91
N CYS A 137 -5.41 1.57 17.17
CA CYS A 137 -6.61 0.82 17.58
C CYS A 137 -7.90 1.39 16.94
N ILE A 138 -8.03 2.72 16.86
CA ILE A 138 -9.18 3.35 16.20
C ILE A 138 -9.17 3.01 14.70
N THR A 139 -8.02 3.10 14.03
CA THR A 139 -7.89 2.75 12.60
C THR A 139 -8.25 1.28 12.36
N LEU A 140 -7.74 0.36 13.17
CA LEU A 140 -8.06 -1.06 13.07
C LEU A 140 -9.56 -1.32 13.25
N SER A 141 -10.20 -0.61 14.19
CA SER A 141 -11.63 -0.68 14.40
C SER A 141 -12.41 -0.23 13.16
N GLY A 142 -12.03 0.89 12.54
CA GLY A 142 -12.61 1.37 11.29
C GLY A 142 -12.48 0.37 10.14
N ILE A 143 -11.29 -0.21 9.96
CA ILE A 143 -11.04 -1.24 8.94
C ILE A 143 -11.88 -2.50 9.20
N ALA A 144 -11.99 -2.93 10.45
CA ALA A 144 -12.81 -4.08 10.83
C ALA A 144 -14.31 -3.84 10.56
N ILE A 145 -14.82 -2.65 10.85
CA ILE A 145 -16.22 -2.26 10.56
C ILE A 145 -16.49 -2.27 9.05
N ILE A 146 -15.56 -1.74 8.23
CA ILE A 146 -15.67 -1.79 6.76
C ILE A 146 -15.63 -3.23 6.26
N GLY A 147 -14.75 -4.06 6.82
CA GLY A 147 -14.70 -5.48 6.52
C GLY A 147 -16.00 -6.21 6.85
N TYR A 148 -16.64 -5.85 7.96
CA TYR A 148 -17.96 -6.37 8.30
C TYR A 148 -19.04 -5.92 7.31
N ALA A 149 -19.02 -4.65 6.86
CA ALA A 149 -19.92 -4.18 5.80
C ALA A 149 -19.75 -4.98 4.50
N GLY A 150 -18.48 -5.24 4.09
CA GLY A 150 -18.18 -6.09 2.95
C GLY A 150 -18.68 -7.53 3.13
N SER A 151 -18.60 -8.09 4.33
CA SER A 151 -19.13 -9.42 4.63
C SER A 151 -20.67 -9.45 4.57
N LEU A 152 -21.35 -8.39 5.02
CA LEU A 152 -22.81 -8.25 4.87
C LEU A 152 -23.20 -8.15 3.38
N ARG A 153 -22.43 -7.41 2.57
CA ARG A 153 -22.63 -7.34 1.12
C ARG A 153 -22.49 -8.73 0.50
N ALA A 154 -21.44 -9.46 0.82
CA ALA A 154 -21.19 -10.80 0.29
C ALA A 154 -22.30 -11.82 0.64
N LYS A 155 -22.95 -11.68 1.80
CA LYS A 155 -24.09 -12.55 2.16
C LYS A 155 -25.30 -12.39 1.23
N ASN A 156 -25.46 -11.22 0.63
CA ASN A 156 -26.57 -10.90 -0.27
C ASN A 156 -26.26 -11.24 -1.75
N MET A 157 -25.06 -11.72 -2.06
CA MET A 157 -24.69 -12.18 -3.41
C MET A 157 -25.36 -13.53 -3.72
N SER A 158 -25.63 -13.79 -5.00
CA SER A 158 -26.12 -15.09 -5.45
C SER A 158 -25.10 -16.19 -5.14
N GLU A 159 -25.57 -17.45 -5.09
CA GLU A 159 -24.66 -18.59 -4.85
C GLU A 159 -23.60 -18.74 -5.94
N GLU A 160 -23.93 -18.35 -7.19
CA GLU A 160 -23.00 -18.34 -8.31
C GLU A 160 -21.93 -17.26 -8.13
N GLU A 161 -22.32 -16.04 -7.72
CA GLU A 161 -21.40 -14.94 -7.40
C GLU A 161 -20.51 -15.27 -6.20
N LYS A 162 -21.07 -15.92 -5.15
CA LYS A 162 -20.30 -16.36 -3.99
C LYS A 162 -19.25 -17.40 -4.39
N ARG A 163 -19.62 -18.40 -5.17
CA ARG A 163 -18.68 -19.44 -5.67
C ARG A 163 -17.62 -18.87 -6.59
N ALA A 164 -17.95 -17.85 -7.38
CA ALA A 164 -17.00 -17.12 -8.20
C ALA A 164 -16.02 -16.28 -7.35
N ALA A 165 -16.52 -15.71 -6.23
CA ALA A 165 -15.73 -14.86 -5.33
C ALA A 165 -14.86 -15.65 -4.33
N VAL A 166 -15.31 -16.86 -3.91
CA VAL A 166 -14.60 -17.68 -2.91
C VAL A 166 -14.47 -19.11 -3.43
N LYS A 167 -13.43 -19.36 -4.23
CA LYS A 167 -13.21 -20.67 -4.88
C LYS A 167 -12.88 -21.79 -3.88
N ASP A 168 -12.14 -21.48 -2.81
CA ASP A 168 -11.59 -22.45 -1.88
C ASP A 168 -11.72 -21.96 -0.43
N PHE A 169 -12.94 -21.80 0.08
CA PHE A 169 -13.15 -21.32 1.43
C PHE A 169 -12.47 -22.19 2.49
N ALA A 170 -11.53 -21.62 3.23
CA ALA A 170 -10.80 -22.28 4.32
C ALA A 170 -10.46 -21.26 5.42
N LEU A 171 -11.30 -21.19 6.45
CA LEU A 171 -11.22 -20.13 7.47
C LEU A 171 -9.85 -20.07 8.15
N THR A 172 -9.38 -21.17 8.76
CA THR A 172 -8.11 -21.17 9.51
C THR A 172 -6.91 -20.87 8.61
N LYS A 173 -6.84 -21.53 7.45
CA LYS A 173 -5.77 -21.29 6.46
C LYS A 173 -5.82 -19.85 5.94
N GLY A 174 -7.02 -19.36 5.65
CA GLY A 174 -7.23 -17.99 5.18
C GLY A 174 -6.82 -16.92 6.21
N LEU A 175 -7.14 -17.13 7.50
CA LEU A 175 -6.72 -16.24 8.58
C LEU A 175 -5.18 -16.18 8.70
N LEU A 176 -4.52 -17.32 8.70
CA LEU A 176 -3.04 -17.38 8.76
C LEU A 176 -2.40 -16.69 7.55
N VAL A 177 -2.93 -16.93 6.35
CA VAL A 177 -2.44 -16.30 5.12
C VAL A 177 -2.70 -14.79 5.13
N ALA A 178 -3.86 -14.32 5.64
CA ALA A 178 -4.16 -12.90 5.74
C ALA A 178 -3.26 -12.17 6.75
N LEU A 179 -3.00 -12.79 7.91
CA LEU A 179 -2.05 -12.27 8.90
C LEU A 179 -0.64 -12.22 8.32
N LEU A 180 -0.18 -13.29 7.68
CA LEU A 180 1.11 -13.33 7.00
C LEU A 180 1.22 -12.24 5.95
N ALA A 181 0.19 -12.09 5.10
CA ALA A 181 0.14 -11.05 4.09
C ALA A 181 0.27 -9.64 4.69
N GLY A 182 -0.42 -9.38 5.80
CA GLY A 182 -0.35 -8.11 6.49
C GLY A 182 1.02 -7.83 7.11
N VAL A 183 1.61 -8.80 7.80
CA VAL A 183 2.96 -8.68 8.40
C VAL A 183 4.00 -8.47 7.31
N MET A 184 3.97 -9.28 6.25
CA MET A 184 4.90 -9.14 5.12
C MET A 184 4.70 -7.79 4.40
N SER A 185 3.46 -7.32 4.26
CA SER A 185 3.17 -6.00 3.68
C SER A 185 3.68 -4.86 4.56
N ALA A 186 3.67 -5.00 5.87
CA ALA A 186 4.24 -4.03 6.82
C ALA A 186 5.77 -3.90 6.70
N CYS A 187 6.46 -4.91 6.13
CA CYS A 187 7.90 -4.84 5.87
C CYS A 187 8.28 -3.67 4.96
N PHE A 188 7.35 -3.09 4.19
CA PHE A 188 7.62 -1.85 3.46
C PHE A 188 8.04 -0.72 4.41
N ALA A 189 7.29 -0.52 5.49
CA ALA A 189 7.61 0.51 6.49
C ALA A 189 8.98 0.24 7.15
N LEU A 190 9.28 -1.02 7.49
CA LEU A 190 10.60 -1.41 8.01
C LEU A 190 11.73 -1.17 6.99
N GLY A 191 11.44 -1.36 5.70
CA GLY A 191 12.39 -1.06 4.62
C GLY A 191 12.68 0.43 4.49
N LEU A 192 11.68 1.29 4.71
CA LEU A 192 11.88 2.74 4.77
C LEU A 192 12.72 3.14 5.98
N ASP A 193 12.45 2.53 7.13
CA ASP A 193 13.20 2.79 8.38
C ASP A 193 14.66 2.34 8.26
N ALA A 194 14.92 1.16 7.72
CA ALA A 194 16.26 0.64 7.45
C ALA A 194 17.08 1.55 6.51
N GLY A 195 16.42 2.29 5.64
CA GLY A 195 17.04 3.25 4.71
C GLY A 195 17.30 4.65 5.30
N THR A 196 17.05 4.86 6.60
CA THR A 196 17.29 6.16 7.27
C THR A 196 18.68 6.75 6.99
N PRO A 197 19.80 5.98 7.02
CA PRO A 197 21.12 6.54 6.70
C PRO A 197 21.21 7.16 5.29
N ILE A 198 20.51 6.57 4.31
CA ILE A 198 20.46 7.08 2.94
C ILE A 198 19.72 8.42 2.90
N LYS A 199 18.60 8.51 3.59
CA LYS A 199 17.81 9.75 3.70
C LYS A 199 18.60 10.86 4.40
N GLU A 200 19.27 10.53 5.49
CA GLU A 200 20.12 11.48 6.24
C GLU A 200 21.29 11.98 5.38
N ALA A 201 21.93 11.10 4.60
CA ALA A 201 22.99 11.48 3.68
C ALA A 201 22.48 12.41 2.57
N ALA A 202 21.28 12.17 2.04
CA ALA A 202 20.66 13.06 1.05
C ALA A 202 20.39 14.46 1.65
N LEU A 203 19.84 14.53 2.87
CA LEU A 203 19.62 15.79 3.60
C LEU A 203 20.94 16.52 3.87
N ALA A 204 21.96 15.82 4.34
CA ALA A 204 23.29 16.38 4.59
C ALA A 204 23.94 16.92 3.30
N GLY A 205 23.63 16.31 2.16
CA GLY A 205 24.04 16.74 0.82
C GLY A 205 23.20 17.89 0.24
N GLY A 206 22.27 18.47 1.00
CA GLY A 206 21.47 19.63 0.61
C GLY A 206 20.19 19.31 -0.18
N VAL A 207 19.76 18.03 -0.23
CA VAL A 207 18.48 17.68 -0.82
C VAL A 207 17.34 18.15 0.09
N GLU A 208 16.30 18.71 -0.50
CA GLU A 208 15.11 19.12 0.26
C GLU A 208 14.43 17.91 0.92
N GLY A 209 13.90 18.11 2.13
CA GLY A 209 13.20 17.08 2.90
C GLY A 209 12.05 16.40 2.14
N LEU A 210 11.48 17.08 1.15
CA LEU A 210 10.43 16.56 0.26
C LEU A 210 10.88 15.34 -0.55
N TYR A 211 12.17 15.24 -0.90
CA TYR A 211 12.70 14.26 -1.85
C TYR A 211 13.73 13.31 -1.24
N ALA A 212 14.23 13.62 -0.04
CA ALA A 212 15.35 12.93 0.57
C ALA A 212 15.13 11.42 0.81
N GLY A 213 13.89 10.99 1.02
CA GLY A 213 13.55 9.57 1.21
C GLY A 213 13.23 8.80 -0.08
N LEU A 214 13.11 9.47 -1.24
CA LEU A 214 12.75 8.81 -2.49
C LEU A 214 13.76 7.76 -2.96
N PRO A 215 15.10 7.92 -2.75
CA PRO A 215 16.07 6.87 -3.04
C PRO A 215 15.86 5.59 -2.24
N VAL A 216 15.33 5.70 -1.01
CA VAL A 216 14.98 4.53 -0.17
C VAL A 216 13.74 3.83 -0.71
N ILE A 217 12.72 4.59 -1.11
CA ILE A 217 11.49 4.02 -1.71
C ILE A 217 11.83 3.18 -2.93
N PHE A 218 12.76 3.64 -3.78
CA PHE A 218 13.20 2.84 -4.93
C PHE A 218 13.81 1.50 -4.52
N LEU A 219 14.64 1.45 -3.48
CA LEU A 219 15.25 0.19 -3.01
C LEU A 219 14.20 -0.79 -2.49
N VAL A 220 13.21 -0.31 -1.71
CA VAL A 220 12.14 -1.16 -1.20
C VAL A 220 11.25 -1.66 -2.34
N THR A 221 10.88 -0.78 -3.28
CA THR A 221 10.08 -1.19 -4.44
C THR A 221 10.84 -2.11 -5.39
N LEU A 222 12.15 -1.94 -5.55
CA LEU A 222 13.02 -2.86 -6.27
C LEU A 222 12.97 -4.28 -5.67
N GLY A 223 13.08 -4.40 -4.34
CA GLY A 223 12.94 -5.68 -3.65
C GLY A 223 11.59 -6.35 -3.93
N GLY A 224 10.50 -5.59 -3.84
CA GLY A 224 9.16 -6.08 -4.15
C GLY A 224 8.98 -6.46 -5.62
N PHE A 225 9.59 -5.70 -6.53
CA PHE A 225 9.60 -6.05 -7.95
C PHE A 225 10.28 -7.39 -8.20
N LEU A 226 11.42 -7.66 -7.58
CA LEU A 226 12.15 -8.92 -7.74
C LEU A 226 11.25 -10.11 -7.39
N THR A 227 10.56 -10.07 -6.25
CA THR A 227 9.64 -11.13 -5.83
C THR A 227 8.49 -11.32 -6.82
N ASN A 228 7.83 -10.22 -7.20
CA ASN A 228 6.69 -10.27 -8.10
C ASN A 228 7.09 -10.66 -9.52
N ALA A 229 8.23 -10.21 -10.01
CA ALA A 229 8.76 -10.57 -11.33
C ALA A 229 9.04 -12.06 -11.43
N VAL A 230 9.72 -12.65 -10.43
CA VAL A 230 9.97 -14.09 -10.38
C VAL A 230 8.64 -14.85 -10.41
N TYR A 231 7.67 -14.47 -9.59
CA TYR A 231 6.37 -15.12 -9.56
C TYR A 231 5.61 -14.99 -10.90
N CYS A 232 5.53 -13.78 -11.46
CA CYS A 232 4.83 -13.54 -12.72
C CYS A 232 5.48 -14.30 -13.88
N LEU A 233 6.82 -14.33 -13.97
CA LEU A 233 7.53 -15.08 -14.99
C LEU A 233 7.27 -16.59 -14.86
N GLN A 234 7.29 -17.13 -13.63
CA GLN A 234 6.92 -18.53 -13.40
C GLN A 234 5.48 -18.81 -13.86
N GLN A 235 4.52 -17.93 -13.56
CA GLN A 235 3.14 -18.09 -14.00
C GLN A 235 3.00 -17.97 -15.53
N ASN A 236 3.70 -17.02 -16.15
CA ASN A 236 3.72 -16.87 -17.61
C ASN A 236 4.21 -18.16 -18.31
N ILE A 237 5.25 -18.81 -17.75
CA ILE A 237 5.78 -20.07 -18.28
C ILE A 237 4.76 -21.20 -18.04
N ALA A 238 4.25 -21.34 -16.83
CA ALA A 238 3.32 -22.41 -16.44
C ALA A 238 2.00 -22.34 -17.23
N ASN A 239 1.46 -21.13 -17.42
CA ASN A 239 0.20 -20.87 -18.11
C ASN A 239 0.38 -20.71 -19.64
N LYS A 240 1.61 -20.73 -20.14
CA LYS A 240 1.96 -20.50 -21.56
C LYS A 240 1.47 -19.13 -22.08
N THR A 241 1.52 -18.09 -21.24
CA THR A 241 1.04 -16.73 -21.53
C THR A 241 2.14 -15.78 -21.98
N MET A 242 3.38 -16.23 -22.14
CA MET A 242 4.50 -15.41 -22.68
C MET A 242 4.16 -14.79 -24.05
N SER A 243 3.29 -15.43 -24.84
CA SER A 243 2.80 -14.91 -26.11
C SER A 243 1.95 -13.64 -25.99
N ASP A 244 1.46 -13.29 -24.80
CA ASP A 244 0.74 -12.04 -24.56
C ASP A 244 1.59 -10.83 -24.98
N TYR A 245 2.88 -10.84 -24.68
CA TYR A 245 3.79 -9.75 -25.05
C TYR A 245 4.07 -9.63 -26.56
N ALA A 246 3.68 -10.61 -27.36
CA ALA A 246 3.78 -10.58 -28.83
C ALA A 246 2.50 -10.08 -29.52
N LYS A 247 1.41 -9.83 -28.77
CA LYS A 247 0.13 -9.33 -29.31
C LYS A 247 0.20 -7.84 -29.66
N SER A 248 0.72 -7.54 -30.85
CA SER A 248 0.98 -6.17 -31.32
C SER A 248 -0.27 -5.29 -31.39
N ASN A 249 -1.45 -5.88 -31.67
CA ASN A 249 -2.73 -5.18 -31.78
C ASN A 249 -3.18 -4.50 -30.49
N VAL A 250 -2.77 -5.01 -29.32
CA VAL A 250 -3.15 -4.46 -28.00
C VAL A 250 -1.99 -3.85 -27.23
N TRP A 251 -0.76 -3.97 -27.73
CA TRP A 251 0.44 -3.59 -27.01
C TRP A 251 0.46 -2.12 -26.60
N GLY A 252 0.17 -1.21 -27.52
CA GLY A 252 0.13 0.23 -27.25
C GLY A 252 -0.94 0.60 -26.20
N ASN A 253 -2.14 -0.01 -26.28
CA ASN A 253 -3.18 0.16 -25.28
C ASN A 253 -2.70 -0.31 -23.91
N ASN A 254 -2.15 -1.53 -23.84
CA ASN A 254 -1.76 -2.15 -22.57
C ASN A 254 -0.56 -1.44 -21.93
N LEU A 255 0.40 -0.98 -22.72
CA LEU A 255 1.53 -0.17 -22.25
C LEU A 255 1.05 1.12 -21.56
N ILE A 256 0.15 1.87 -22.22
CA ILE A 256 -0.38 3.13 -21.68
C ILE A 256 -1.14 2.89 -20.37
N PHE A 257 -2.04 1.90 -20.33
CA PHE A 257 -2.85 1.66 -19.12
C PHE A 257 -2.05 1.03 -18.00
N CYS A 258 -1.05 0.18 -18.27
CA CYS A 258 -0.12 -0.32 -17.26
C CYS A 258 0.78 0.80 -16.72
N ALA A 259 1.28 1.71 -17.57
CA ALA A 259 2.07 2.86 -17.13
C ALA A 259 1.23 3.81 -16.27
N LEU A 260 0.00 4.12 -16.70
CA LEU A 260 -0.93 4.97 -15.94
C LEU A 260 -1.28 4.34 -14.59
N ALA A 261 -1.57 3.04 -14.54
CA ALA A 261 -1.79 2.32 -13.30
C ALA A 261 -0.54 2.35 -12.41
N GLY A 262 0.63 2.17 -13.00
CA GLY A 262 1.91 2.19 -12.30
C GLY A 262 2.24 3.52 -11.66
N VAL A 263 2.09 4.65 -12.37
CA VAL A 263 2.34 5.97 -11.79
C VAL A 263 1.33 6.29 -10.69
N LEU A 264 0.04 6.02 -10.92
CA LEU A 264 -1.00 6.23 -9.91
C LEU A 264 -0.71 5.42 -8.64
N TRP A 265 -0.26 4.19 -8.79
CA TRP A 265 0.10 3.34 -7.67
C TRP A 265 1.33 3.90 -6.90
N TYR A 266 2.36 4.37 -7.60
CA TYR A 266 3.57 4.92 -7.00
C TYR A 266 3.30 6.21 -6.22
N MET A 267 2.35 7.03 -6.67
CA MET A 267 2.03 8.33 -6.05
C MET A 267 1.70 8.24 -4.56
N GLN A 268 1.25 7.10 -4.04
CA GLN A 268 1.02 6.93 -2.60
C GLN A 268 2.30 7.09 -1.78
N PHE A 269 3.41 6.52 -2.24
CA PHE A 269 4.68 6.59 -1.52
C PHE A 269 5.42 7.89 -1.78
N PHE A 270 5.30 8.41 -3.00
CA PHE A 270 5.77 9.75 -3.32
C PHE A 270 5.06 10.78 -2.42
N GLY A 271 3.73 10.72 -2.35
CA GLY A 271 2.94 11.59 -1.49
C GLY A 271 3.18 11.37 0.00
N LEU A 272 3.41 10.12 0.43
CA LEU A 272 3.77 9.83 1.82
C LEU A 272 5.08 10.51 2.21
N GLU A 273 6.13 10.37 1.39
CA GLU A 273 7.44 10.95 1.72
C GLU A 273 7.40 12.48 1.69
N MET A 274 6.78 13.06 0.68
CA MET A 274 6.56 14.51 0.64
C MET A 274 5.73 14.99 1.84
N GLY A 275 4.64 14.31 2.16
CA GLY A 275 3.77 14.67 3.28
C GLY A 275 4.47 14.61 4.63
N LYS A 276 5.32 13.59 4.85
CA LYS A 276 6.12 13.45 6.08
C LYS A 276 7.00 14.65 6.36
N SER A 277 7.54 15.34 5.35
CA SER A 277 8.38 16.52 5.52
C SER A 277 7.64 17.67 6.19
N PHE A 278 6.32 17.74 6.06
CA PHE A 278 5.45 18.72 6.71
C PHE A 278 4.94 18.26 8.10
N LEU A 279 5.20 17.01 8.49
CA LEU A 279 4.77 16.43 9.78
C LEU A 279 5.89 16.44 10.83
N THR A 280 7.07 16.93 10.51
CA THR A 280 8.26 16.91 11.39
C THR A 280 8.04 17.64 12.70
N GLY A 281 7.14 18.63 12.74
CA GLY A 281 6.72 19.35 13.96
C GLY A 281 5.84 18.51 14.91
N SER A 282 5.39 17.31 14.53
CA SER A 282 4.60 16.41 15.36
C SER A 282 5.14 14.98 15.28
N PRO A 283 5.99 14.56 16.24
CA PRO A 283 6.57 13.21 16.26
C PRO A 283 5.50 12.09 16.19
N VAL A 284 4.35 12.29 16.83
CA VAL A 284 3.23 11.34 16.81
C VAL A 284 2.66 11.18 15.40
N LEU A 285 2.39 12.29 14.70
CA LEU A 285 1.85 12.24 13.34
C LEU A 285 2.86 11.66 12.36
N LEU A 286 4.14 12.00 12.54
CA LEU A 286 5.22 11.44 11.73
C LEU A 286 5.26 9.90 11.87
N ALA A 287 5.24 9.39 13.09
CA ALA A 287 5.17 7.95 13.39
C ALA A 287 3.86 7.32 12.89
N PHE A 288 2.74 8.05 12.99
CA PHE A 288 1.41 7.59 12.58
C PHE A 288 1.17 7.68 11.05
N SER A 289 2.08 8.31 10.29
CA SER A 289 1.91 8.58 8.85
C SER A 289 1.64 7.34 8.00
N TRP A 290 2.21 6.18 8.37
CA TRP A 290 1.92 4.91 7.70
C TRP A 290 0.48 4.47 7.90
N CYS A 291 -0.03 4.58 9.13
CA CYS A 291 -1.42 4.27 9.45
C CYS A 291 -2.39 5.21 8.72
N ILE A 292 -2.05 6.51 8.63
CA ILE A 292 -2.78 7.51 7.84
C ILE A 292 -2.88 7.07 6.38
N LEU A 293 -1.76 6.70 5.76
CA LEU A 293 -1.72 6.22 4.39
C LEU A 293 -2.66 5.02 4.17
N MET A 294 -2.58 4.02 5.06
CA MET A 294 -3.41 2.81 4.96
C MET A 294 -4.90 3.11 5.17
N ALA A 295 -5.25 3.95 6.13
CA ALA A 295 -6.63 4.38 6.38
C ALA A 295 -7.22 5.13 5.18
N LEU A 296 -6.45 6.04 4.57
CA LEU A 296 -6.87 6.78 3.38
C LEU A 296 -6.99 5.88 2.16
N ASN A 297 -6.08 4.92 1.97
CA ASN A 297 -6.19 3.93 0.89
C ASN A 297 -7.48 3.12 1.01
N VAL A 298 -7.84 2.66 2.21
CA VAL A 298 -9.12 1.96 2.45
C VAL A 298 -10.30 2.90 2.18
N THR A 299 -10.24 4.13 2.67
CA THR A 299 -11.31 5.13 2.50
C THR A 299 -11.58 5.40 1.03
N PHE A 300 -10.56 5.77 0.25
CA PHE A 300 -10.73 6.11 -1.17
C PHE A 300 -11.07 4.89 -2.03
N SER A 301 -10.60 3.69 -1.69
CA SER A 301 -11.01 2.47 -2.37
C SER A 301 -12.51 2.22 -2.21
N ASN A 302 -13.07 2.49 -1.03
CA ASN A 302 -14.52 2.38 -0.80
C ASN A 302 -15.30 3.51 -1.48
N VAL A 303 -14.75 4.73 -1.57
CA VAL A 303 -15.34 5.82 -2.37
C VAL A 303 -15.43 5.40 -3.83
N TRP A 304 -14.37 4.82 -4.42
CA TRP A 304 -14.43 4.26 -5.77
C TRP A 304 -15.47 3.15 -5.89
N GLY A 305 -15.55 2.25 -4.92
CA GLY A 305 -16.59 1.21 -4.89
C GLY A 305 -18.01 1.78 -4.92
N ILE A 306 -18.27 2.89 -4.22
CA ILE A 306 -19.55 3.61 -4.25
C ILE A 306 -19.78 4.24 -5.64
N LEU A 307 -18.80 4.97 -6.18
CA LEU A 307 -18.87 5.62 -7.49
C LEU A 307 -19.07 4.61 -8.64
N LEU A 308 -18.41 3.47 -8.56
CA LEU A 308 -18.55 2.37 -9.53
C LEU A 308 -19.80 1.51 -9.29
N LYS A 309 -20.69 1.94 -8.39
CA LYS A 309 -21.95 1.27 -8.06
C LYS A 309 -21.78 -0.18 -7.53
N GLU A 310 -20.64 -0.49 -6.97
CA GLU A 310 -20.39 -1.83 -6.38
C GLU A 310 -21.27 -2.09 -5.15
N TRP A 311 -21.77 -1.05 -4.49
CA TRP A 311 -22.69 -1.10 -3.36
C TRP A 311 -24.17 -0.95 -3.75
N LYS A 312 -24.49 -1.04 -5.06
CA LYS A 312 -25.88 -0.95 -5.52
C LYS A 312 -26.67 -2.20 -5.09
N GLY A 313 -27.86 -1.98 -4.57
CA GLY A 313 -28.78 -3.09 -4.18
C GLY A 313 -28.53 -3.72 -2.83
N VAL A 314 -27.50 -3.26 -2.07
CA VAL A 314 -27.31 -3.72 -0.68
C VAL A 314 -28.31 -3.09 0.27
N SER A 315 -28.53 -3.73 1.44
CA SER A 315 -29.44 -3.24 2.46
C SER A 315 -28.99 -1.91 3.07
N THR A 316 -29.91 -1.10 3.57
CA THR A 316 -29.63 0.13 4.31
C THR A 316 -28.68 -0.13 5.48
N ARG A 317 -28.86 -1.26 6.20
CA ARG A 317 -27.98 -1.67 7.29
C ARG A 317 -26.52 -1.79 6.81
N THR A 318 -26.29 -2.42 5.67
CA THR A 318 -24.93 -2.59 5.10
C THR A 318 -24.30 -1.24 4.78
N ILE A 319 -25.05 -0.31 4.19
CA ILE A 319 -24.56 1.06 3.90
C ILE A 319 -24.28 1.82 5.20
N THR A 320 -25.13 1.73 6.21
CA THR A 320 -24.89 2.37 7.51
C THR A 320 -23.59 1.87 8.14
N VAL A 321 -23.35 0.55 8.14
CA VAL A 321 -22.10 -0.03 8.66
C VAL A 321 -20.89 0.47 7.88
N LEU A 322 -20.98 0.53 6.55
CA LEU A 322 -19.90 1.08 5.71
C LEU A 322 -19.59 2.53 6.08
N ILE A 323 -20.61 3.39 6.14
CA ILE A 323 -20.46 4.80 6.50
C ILE A 323 -19.86 4.95 7.90
N THR A 324 -20.32 4.17 8.86
CA THR A 324 -19.76 4.16 10.22
C THR A 324 -18.26 3.86 10.20
N GLY A 325 -17.85 2.82 9.48
CA GLY A 325 -16.43 2.47 9.35
C GLY A 325 -15.60 3.58 8.69
N LEU A 326 -16.13 4.22 7.65
CA LEU A 326 -15.48 5.36 7.00
C LEU A 326 -15.34 6.56 7.95
N VAL A 327 -16.39 6.87 8.74
CA VAL A 327 -16.33 7.94 9.75
C VAL A 327 -15.28 7.64 10.81
N VAL A 328 -15.19 6.39 11.30
CA VAL A 328 -14.16 5.97 12.26
C VAL A 328 -12.76 6.11 11.67
N LEU A 329 -12.56 5.73 10.39
CA LEU A 329 -11.27 5.93 9.72
C LEU A 329 -10.90 7.41 9.60
N ILE A 330 -11.85 8.26 9.18
CA ILE A 330 -11.60 9.71 9.08
C ILE A 330 -11.29 10.29 10.47
N PHE A 331 -11.99 9.86 11.50
CA PHE A 331 -11.71 10.27 12.88
C PHE A 331 -10.31 9.85 13.32
N SER A 332 -9.84 8.65 12.95
CA SER A 332 -8.48 8.19 13.29
C SER A 332 -7.38 9.09 12.73
N LEU A 333 -7.60 9.75 11.58
CA LEU A 333 -6.62 10.66 10.96
C LEU A 333 -6.42 11.93 11.77
N VAL A 334 -7.47 12.42 12.42
CA VAL A 334 -7.42 13.66 13.21
C VAL A 334 -7.14 13.40 14.69
N PHE A 335 -7.38 12.18 15.17
CA PHE A 335 -7.24 11.79 16.57
C PHE A 335 -5.89 12.18 17.19
N PRO A 336 -4.72 11.91 16.56
CA PRO A 336 -3.42 12.28 17.14
C PRO A 336 -3.20 13.80 17.26
N ASN A 337 -4.00 14.64 16.58
CA ASN A 337 -3.92 16.09 16.67
C ASN A 337 -4.76 16.68 17.81
N LEU A 338 -5.53 15.87 18.50
CA LEU A 338 -6.38 16.31 19.60
C LEU A 338 -5.61 16.40 20.93
N PHE A 339 -4.40 15.85 20.96
CA PHE A 339 -3.51 15.76 22.12
C PHE A 339 -2.10 16.22 21.74
#